data_738c87193488182f0e0ade2968a011aa
#
_entry.id   738c87193488182f0e0ade2968a011aa
#
_cell.length_a   1.000
_cell.length_b   1.000
_cell.length_c   1.000
_cell.angle_alpha   90.00
_cell.angle_beta   90.00
_cell.angle_gamma   90.00
#
_symmetry.space_group_name_H-M   'P 1'
#
loop_
_entity.id
_entity.type
_entity.pdbx_description
1 polymer ?
#
loop_
_entity_poly.entity_id
_entity_poly.type
_entity_poly.pdbx_seq_one_letter_code
_entity_poly.pdbx_strand_id
1 'polypeptide(L)'
;GRSKINKLVDGSLKWKILQQTSDFSMPISLAFFSSVGYSHRSLNSIYGDVVRNFKSNEAHRFNYFTQLIIASKVTSWLSMELLPSYMHRNYIMESVNSNNKAMDVNGFFSMGIGGRIKFTKRVSFIGDYFYNFAKFYQNNDKVKNPLALGFELETGGHVFSLFFTNASGLIENNFITQTADSWTKGQIKFGFCISRTFAL
;
A
#
# COMPACT_ATOMS: atom_id res chain seq x y z
N GLY A 1 -2.92 6.26 12.53
CA GLY A 1 -1.71 5.41 12.59
C GLY A 1 -0.44 6.20 12.90
N ARG A 2 0.61 5.50 13.27
CA ARG A 2 1.96 6.07 13.45
C ARG A 2 3.01 5.08 12.95
N SER A 3 3.79 5.48 11.96
CA SER A 3 4.90 4.69 11.43
C SER A 3 6.26 5.25 11.87
N LYS A 4 7.21 4.36 12.22
CA LYS A 4 8.61 4.75 12.45
C LYS A 4 9.28 5.21 11.15
N ILE A 5 8.88 4.64 10.01
CA ILE A 5 9.37 5.04 8.69
C ILE A 5 8.87 6.46 8.42
N ASN A 6 9.80 7.37 8.13
CA ASN A 6 9.56 8.81 7.93
C ASN A 6 8.91 9.53 9.12
N LYS A 7 8.85 8.91 10.31
CA LYS A 7 8.10 9.44 11.47
C LYS A 7 6.72 9.92 11.06
N LEU A 8 6.01 9.12 10.28
CA LEU A 8 4.72 9.46 9.70
C LEU A 8 3.60 9.20 10.71
N VAL A 9 2.71 10.17 10.84
CA VAL A 9 1.39 10.04 11.48
C VAL A 9 0.36 10.12 10.37
N ASP A 10 -0.62 9.23 10.37
CA ASP A 10 -1.64 9.13 9.34
C ASP A 10 -3.04 9.07 9.91
N GLY A 11 -3.98 9.64 9.17
CA GLY A 11 -5.41 9.49 9.33
C GLY A 11 -6.01 8.93 8.06
N SER A 12 -6.99 8.03 8.18
CA SER A 12 -7.63 7.41 7.04
C SER A 12 -9.14 7.32 7.20
N LEU A 13 -9.83 7.33 6.06
CA LEU A 13 -11.26 7.13 5.93
C LEU A 13 -11.50 6.01 4.93
N LYS A 14 -12.38 5.06 5.29
CA LYS A 14 -12.88 4.03 4.38
C LYS A 14 -14.40 4.10 4.33
N TRP A 15 -14.94 4.24 3.14
CA TRP A 15 -16.37 4.31 2.92
C TRP A 15 -16.83 3.19 1.99
N LYS A 16 -17.71 2.33 2.49
CA LYS A 16 -18.32 1.27 1.70
C LYS A 16 -19.47 1.86 0.86
N ILE A 17 -19.36 1.73 -0.46
CA ILE A 17 -20.33 2.25 -1.43
C ILE A 17 -21.32 1.16 -1.82
N LEU A 18 -20.82 -0.03 -2.22
CA LEU A 18 -21.61 -1.18 -2.62
C LEU A 18 -21.14 -2.43 -1.88
N GLN A 19 -22.05 -3.37 -1.69
CA GLN A 19 -21.76 -4.67 -1.10
C GLN A 19 -22.27 -5.78 -2.03
N GLN A 20 -21.40 -6.73 -2.32
CA GLN A 20 -21.76 -7.95 -3.02
C GLN A 20 -22.84 -8.70 -2.25
N THR A 21 -23.86 -9.18 -2.97
CA THR A 21 -24.96 -9.98 -2.42
C THR A 21 -24.70 -11.47 -2.60
N SER A 22 -25.32 -12.29 -1.77
CA SER A 22 -25.17 -13.74 -1.84
C SER A 22 -25.81 -14.38 -3.06
N ASP A 23 -26.83 -13.73 -3.63
CA ASP A 23 -27.53 -14.12 -4.85
C ASP A 23 -26.87 -13.60 -6.14
N PHE A 24 -25.73 -12.89 -6.01
CA PHE A 24 -25.02 -12.25 -7.12
C PHE A 24 -25.82 -11.21 -7.91
N SER A 25 -26.95 -10.72 -7.40
CA SER A 25 -27.64 -9.56 -7.99
C SER A 25 -26.74 -8.33 -8.01
N MET A 26 -25.85 -8.20 -7.00
CA MET A 26 -24.71 -7.31 -7.00
C MET A 26 -23.42 -8.16 -6.95
N PRO A 27 -22.70 -8.30 -8.08
CA PRO A 27 -21.55 -9.24 -8.16
C PRO A 27 -20.26 -8.71 -7.54
N ILE A 28 -20.19 -7.42 -7.19
CA ILE A 28 -19.01 -6.78 -6.64
C ILE A 28 -19.31 -6.01 -5.36
N SER A 29 -18.31 -5.86 -4.52
CA SER A 29 -18.25 -4.86 -3.46
C SER A 29 -17.38 -3.68 -3.89
N LEU A 30 -17.81 -2.48 -3.60
CA LEU A 30 -17.06 -1.25 -3.89
C LEU A 30 -16.89 -0.42 -2.62
N ALA A 31 -15.65 -0.01 -2.36
CA ALA A 31 -15.35 0.92 -1.29
C ALA A 31 -14.34 1.97 -1.74
N PHE A 32 -14.46 3.16 -1.19
CA PHE A 32 -13.47 4.23 -1.33
C PHE A 32 -12.62 4.29 -0.08
N PHE A 33 -11.31 4.42 -0.26
CA PHE A 33 -10.35 4.61 0.81
C PHE A 33 -9.51 5.85 0.53
N SER A 34 -9.28 6.66 1.55
CA SER A 34 -8.38 7.80 1.47
C SER A 34 -7.58 7.94 2.76
N SER A 35 -6.31 8.28 2.64
CA SER A 35 -5.46 8.57 3.78
C SER A 35 -4.63 9.82 3.56
N VAL A 36 -4.36 10.51 4.65
CA VAL A 36 -3.48 11.68 4.73
C VAL A 36 -2.38 11.36 5.72
N GLY A 37 -1.15 11.47 5.28
CA GLY A 37 0.03 11.28 6.12
C GLY A 37 0.75 12.60 6.36
N TYR A 38 1.22 12.81 7.58
CA TYR A 38 2.05 13.95 7.99
C TYR A 38 3.37 13.45 8.56
N SER A 39 4.49 13.91 7.99
CA SER A 39 5.83 13.54 8.43
C SER A 39 6.37 14.47 9.51
N HIS A 40 6.71 13.92 10.67
CA HIS A 40 7.33 14.63 11.79
C HIS A 40 8.85 14.75 11.65
N ARG A 41 9.44 14.38 10.50
CA ARG A 41 10.87 14.61 10.27
C ARG A 41 11.18 16.10 10.28
N SER A 42 12.41 16.47 10.71
CA SER A 42 12.84 17.86 10.57
C SER A 42 12.85 18.27 9.09
N LEU A 43 12.53 19.52 8.79
CA LEU A 43 12.52 20.01 7.40
C LEU A 43 13.89 19.84 6.76
N ASN A 44 14.98 20.10 7.49
CA ASN A 44 16.33 19.83 7.01
C ASN A 44 16.56 18.35 6.62
N SER A 45 15.95 17.41 7.37
CA SER A 45 16.03 15.98 7.06
C SER A 45 15.14 15.59 5.86
N ILE A 46 14.08 16.35 5.57
CA ILE A 46 13.21 16.15 4.42
C ILE A 46 13.88 16.66 3.15
N TYR A 47 14.53 17.83 3.24
CA TYR A 47 15.12 18.50 2.09
C TYR A 47 16.55 18.04 1.77
N GLY A 48 17.26 17.42 2.72
CA GLY A 48 18.68 17.09 2.57
C GLY A 48 19.57 18.34 2.53
N ASP A 49 20.81 18.17 2.06
CA ASP A 49 21.81 19.25 2.01
C ASP A 49 21.57 20.30 0.89
N VAL A 50 20.58 20.09 0.05
CA VAL A 50 20.28 20.94 -1.12
C VAL A 50 19.62 22.28 -0.75
N VAL A 51 19.30 22.51 0.52
CA VAL A 51 18.27 23.48 0.96
C VAL A 51 18.81 24.83 1.44
N ARG A 52 19.98 25.25 1.07
CA ARG A 52 20.40 26.62 1.46
C ARG A 52 19.54 27.76 0.90
N ASN A 53 18.74 27.49 -0.13
CA ASN A 53 17.93 28.50 -0.83
C ASN A 53 16.45 28.14 -0.99
N PHE A 54 15.96 27.06 -0.38
CA PHE A 54 14.56 26.63 -0.52
C PHE A 54 13.70 27.14 0.65
N LYS A 55 12.64 27.88 0.37
CA LYS A 55 11.72 28.34 1.40
C LYS A 55 10.96 27.13 1.96
N SER A 56 11.29 26.73 3.18
CA SER A 56 10.62 25.62 3.85
C SER A 56 9.14 25.90 4.04
N ASN A 57 8.29 24.90 3.77
CA ASN A 57 6.85 25.00 3.93
C ASN A 57 6.35 23.75 4.66
N GLU A 58 5.55 23.94 5.71
CA GLU A 58 4.93 22.83 6.45
C GLU A 58 4.04 21.94 5.57
N ALA A 59 3.46 22.50 4.49
CA ALA A 59 2.69 21.74 3.52
C ALA A 59 3.50 20.61 2.86
N HIS A 60 4.83 20.73 2.77
CA HIS A 60 5.71 19.70 2.21
C HIS A 60 5.78 18.41 3.04
N ARG A 61 5.29 18.43 4.27
CA ARG A 61 5.21 17.26 5.14
C ARG A 61 4.06 16.34 4.82
N PHE A 62 3.08 16.81 4.04
CA PHE A 62 1.88 16.06 3.72
C PHE A 62 2.06 15.17 2.50
N ASN A 63 1.46 14.00 2.60
CA ASN A 63 1.23 13.09 1.49
C ASN A 63 -0.22 12.56 1.55
N TYR A 64 -0.76 12.22 0.39
CA TYR A 64 -2.15 11.84 0.21
C TYR A 64 -2.20 10.55 -0.59
N PHE A 65 -3.08 9.67 -0.19
CA PHE A 65 -3.34 8.43 -0.91
C PHE A 65 -4.85 8.23 -1.04
N THR A 66 -5.30 7.89 -2.23
CA THR A 66 -6.69 7.56 -2.51
C THR A 66 -6.77 6.28 -3.31
N GLN A 67 -7.77 5.45 -3.01
CA GLN A 67 -7.93 4.13 -3.62
C GLN A 67 -9.40 3.77 -3.75
N LEU A 68 -9.77 3.18 -4.89
CA LEU A 68 -11.00 2.43 -5.01
C LEU A 68 -10.70 0.95 -4.75
N ILE A 69 -11.51 0.32 -3.92
CA ILE A 69 -11.41 -1.10 -3.60
C ILE A 69 -12.58 -1.77 -4.31
N ILE A 70 -12.28 -2.51 -5.37
CA ILE A 70 -13.25 -3.27 -6.16
C ILE A 70 -13.00 -4.74 -5.86
N ALA A 71 -13.85 -5.34 -5.06
CA ALA A 71 -13.66 -6.72 -4.58
C ALA A 71 -14.82 -7.62 -4.98
N SER A 72 -14.52 -8.86 -5.28
CA SER A 72 -15.53 -9.90 -5.56
C SER A 72 -15.13 -11.23 -4.96
N LYS A 73 -16.07 -11.87 -4.31
CA LYS A 73 -16.00 -13.29 -3.98
C LYS A 73 -16.51 -14.06 -5.20
N VAL A 74 -15.57 -14.46 -6.06
CA VAL A 74 -15.85 -15.11 -7.35
C VAL A 74 -16.43 -16.51 -7.15
N THR A 75 -15.91 -17.25 -6.16
CA THR A 75 -16.40 -18.57 -5.75
C THR A 75 -16.40 -18.68 -4.22
N SER A 76 -16.86 -19.82 -3.70
CA SER A 76 -16.80 -20.09 -2.25
C SER A 76 -15.37 -20.11 -1.68
N TRP A 77 -14.38 -20.38 -2.53
CA TRP A 77 -12.98 -20.53 -2.16
C TRP A 77 -12.07 -19.43 -2.72
N LEU A 78 -12.52 -18.63 -3.71
CA LEU A 78 -11.73 -17.59 -4.37
C LEU A 78 -12.37 -16.22 -4.19
N SER A 79 -11.61 -15.28 -3.64
CA SER A 79 -11.93 -13.84 -3.66
C SER A 79 -10.79 -13.07 -4.32
N MET A 80 -11.12 -12.04 -5.07
CA MET A 80 -10.18 -11.17 -5.76
C MET A 80 -10.54 -9.72 -5.54
N GLU A 81 -9.52 -8.85 -5.62
CA GLU A 81 -9.71 -7.40 -5.57
C GLU A 81 -8.81 -6.67 -6.55
N LEU A 82 -9.31 -5.56 -7.06
CA LEU A 82 -8.58 -4.57 -7.84
C LEU A 82 -8.57 -3.26 -7.07
N LEU A 83 -7.41 -2.61 -7.05
CA LEU A 83 -7.11 -1.49 -6.19
C LEU A 83 -6.51 -0.33 -7.01
N PRO A 84 -7.29 0.30 -7.95
CA PRO A 84 -6.83 1.50 -8.62
C PRO A 84 -6.61 2.61 -7.59
N SER A 85 -5.42 3.18 -7.61
CA SER A 85 -4.93 4.07 -6.56
C SER A 85 -4.23 5.28 -7.15
N TYR A 86 -4.30 6.39 -6.44
CA TYR A 86 -3.54 7.59 -6.73
C TYR A 86 -2.79 8.05 -5.50
N MET A 87 -1.49 8.30 -5.67
CA MET A 87 -0.58 8.80 -4.66
C MET A 87 -0.15 10.21 -4.99
N HIS A 88 -0.16 11.11 -3.99
CA HIS A 88 0.40 12.46 -4.12
C HIS A 88 1.27 12.80 -2.91
N ARG A 89 2.47 13.30 -3.17
CA ARG A 89 3.41 13.81 -2.17
C ARG A 89 3.67 15.27 -2.46
N ASN A 90 3.43 16.14 -1.50
CA ASN A 90 3.64 17.59 -1.69
C ASN A 90 5.10 17.94 -1.93
N TYR A 91 6.02 17.10 -1.44
CA TYR A 91 7.44 17.26 -1.68
C TYR A 91 8.09 15.91 -2.00
N ILE A 92 8.96 15.92 -2.98
CA ILE A 92 9.87 14.83 -3.31
C ILE A 92 11.29 15.40 -3.42
N MET A 93 12.30 14.63 -3.02
CA MET A 93 13.69 14.95 -3.33
C MET A 93 13.91 14.67 -4.82
N GLU A 94 14.58 15.57 -5.51
CA GLU A 94 14.98 15.32 -6.89
C GLU A 94 15.83 14.04 -6.95
N SER A 95 15.29 13.04 -7.57
CA SER A 95 15.98 11.79 -7.79
C SER A 95 15.70 11.30 -9.20
N VAL A 96 16.71 10.73 -9.83
CA VAL A 96 16.62 10.22 -11.19
C VAL A 96 16.72 8.71 -11.15
N ASN A 97 15.87 8.06 -11.91
CA ASN A 97 15.96 6.64 -12.16
C ASN A 97 17.28 6.31 -12.86
N SER A 98 18.04 5.36 -12.34
CA SER A 98 19.37 5.00 -12.84
C SER A 98 19.34 4.46 -14.27
N ASN A 99 18.25 3.83 -14.69
CA ASN A 99 18.19 3.12 -15.96
C ASN A 99 17.63 3.97 -17.12
N ASN A 100 16.65 4.83 -16.88
CA ASN A 100 15.97 5.60 -17.92
C ASN A 100 16.02 7.11 -17.72
N LYS A 101 16.75 7.58 -16.72
CA LYS A 101 16.89 9.01 -16.36
C LYS A 101 15.54 9.72 -16.10
N ALA A 102 14.47 8.96 -15.81
CA ALA A 102 13.20 9.54 -15.45
C ALA A 102 13.26 10.13 -14.04
N MET A 103 12.77 11.34 -13.87
CA MET A 103 12.67 12.00 -12.57
C MET A 103 11.52 11.43 -11.76
N ASP A 104 11.67 11.44 -10.44
CA ASP A 104 10.56 11.16 -9.52
C ASP A 104 9.47 12.23 -9.69
N VAL A 105 8.22 11.87 -9.35
CA VAL A 105 7.04 12.71 -9.55
C VAL A 105 6.25 12.85 -8.26
N ASN A 106 5.64 14.02 -8.05
CA ASN A 106 4.81 14.28 -6.87
C ASN A 106 3.57 13.39 -6.85
N GLY A 107 2.93 13.19 -8.00
CA GLY A 107 1.71 12.40 -8.11
C GLY A 107 1.81 11.32 -9.17
N PHE A 108 1.27 10.14 -8.88
CA PHE A 108 1.22 9.04 -9.84
C PHE A 108 0.09 8.05 -9.53
N PHE A 109 -0.30 7.32 -10.56
CA PHE A 109 -1.25 6.22 -10.45
C PHE A 109 -0.52 4.90 -10.14
N SER A 110 -1.18 4.06 -9.35
CA SER A 110 -0.78 2.70 -9.06
C SER A 110 -1.99 1.77 -9.20
N MET A 111 -1.75 0.54 -9.60
CA MET A 111 -2.78 -0.51 -9.64
C MET A 111 -2.36 -1.65 -8.72
N GLY A 112 -3.17 -1.89 -7.71
CA GLY A 112 -3.06 -3.07 -6.87
C GLY A 112 -3.96 -4.20 -7.38
N ILE A 113 -3.51 -5.42 -7.21
CA ILE A 113 -4.30 -6.63 -7.34
C ILE A 113 -4.09 -7.48 -6.11
N GLY A 114 -5.18 -7.95 -5.50
CA GLY A 114 -5.14 -8.83 -4.36
C GLY A 114 -5.99 -10.07 -4.56
N GLY A 115 -5.69 -11.11 -3.82
CA GLY A 115 -6.45 -12.35 -3.89
C GLY A 115 -6.37 -13.16 -2.59
N ARG A 116 -7.43 -13.95 -2.38
CA ARG A 116 -7.56 -14.87 -1.26
C ARG A 116 -8.09 -16.20 -1.76
N ILE A 117 -7.34 -17.27 -1.52
CA ILE A 117 -7.69 -18.65 -1.88
C ILE A 117 -7.89 -19.45 -0.59
N LYS A 118 -9.11 -19.90 -0.33
CA LYS A 118 -9.42 -20.78 0.81
C LYS A 118 -9.07 -22.23 0.49
N PHE A 119 -8.14 -22.80 1.23
CA PHE A 119 -7.83 -24.23 1.17
C PHE A 119 -8.73 -25.06 2.06
N THR A 120 -9.08 -24.49 3.21
CA THR A 120 -9.99 -25.10 4.19
C THR A 120 -10.97 -24.04 4.72
N LYS A 121 -11.90 -24.45 5.59
CA LYS A 121 -12.78 -23.48 6.27
C LYS A 121 -12.01 -22.46 7.12
N ARG A 122 -10.77 -22.77 7.52
CA ARG A 122 -9.97 -21.96 8.47
C ARG A 122 -8.69 -21.41 7.85
N VAL A 123 -8.15 -22.02 6.80
CA VAL A 123 -6.86 -21.65 6.22
C VAL A 123 -7.05 -21.09 4.82
N SER A 124 -6.49 -19.92 4.59
CA SER A 124 -6.48 -19.27 3.27
C SER A 124 -5.06 -18.84 2.91
N PHE A 125 -4.73 -18.89 1.63
CA PHE A 125 -3.58 -18.19 1.07
C PHE A 125 -4.03 -16.80 0.64
N ILE A 126 -3.19 -15.79 0.91
CA ILE A 126 -3.42 -14.41 0.52
C ILE A 126 -2.22 -13.87 -0.26
N GLY A 127 -2.46 -12.92 -1.14
CA GLY A 127 -1.40 -12.22 -1.82
C GLY A 127 -1.89 -10.92 -2.41
N ASP A 128 -1.00 -9.94 -2.45
CA ASP A 128 -1.23 -8.65 -3.09
C ASP A 128 0.03 -8.16 -3.80
N TYR A 129 -0.18 -7.44 -4.89
CA TYR A 129 0.86 -6.84 -5.70
C TYR A 129 0.41 -5.47 -6.17
N PHE A 130 1.32 -4.49 -6.12
CA PHE A 130 1.07 -3.14 -6.65
C PHE A 130 2.04 -2.81 -7.77
N TYR A 131 1.51 -2.31 -8.88
CA TYR A 131 2.27 -1.81 -10.01
C TYR A 131 2.17 -0.29 -10.08
N ASN A 132 3.32 0.39 -10.09
CA ASN A 132 3.42 1.85 -10.18
C ASN A 132 3.62 2.28 -11.63
N PHE A 133 2.73 3.14 -12.17
CA PHE A 133 2.76 3.53 -13.59
C PHE A 133 3.75 4.65 -13.90
N ALA A 134 4.25 5.39 -12.91
CA ALA A 134 5.22 6.45 -13.18
C ALA A 134 6.54 5.87 -13.71
N LYS A 135 7.09 6.51 -14.72
CA LYS A 135 8.35 6.09 -15.38
C LYS A 135 9.53 5.97 -14.41
N PHE A 136 9.54 6.75 -13.34
CA PHE A 136 10.54 6.68 -12.27
C PHE A 136 10.60 5.30 -11.62
N TYR A 137 9.45 4.65 -11.40
CA TYR A 137 9.36 3.33 -10.77
C TYR A 137 9.65 2.17 -11.72
N GLN A 138 9.54 2.42 -13.04
CA GLN A 138 9.77 1.39 -14.05
C GLN A 138 11.26 1.16 -14.25
N ASN A 139 11.70 -0.12 -14.21
CA ASN A 139 13.09 -0.52 -14.39
C ASN A 139 14.06 0.24 -13.47
N ASN A 140 13.63 0.53 -12.24
CA ASN A 140 14.43 1.22 -11.26
C ASN A 140 15.06 0.23 -10.27
N ASP A 141 16.38 0.26 -10.12
CA ASP A 141 17.08 -0.63 -9.19
C ASP A 141 16.93 -0.19 -7.73
N LYS A 142 16.59 1.06 -7.49
CA LYS A 142 16.44 1.64 -6.14
C LYS A 142 15.05 1.45 -5.55
N VAL A 143 14.02 1.28 -6.40
CA VAL A 143 12.62 1.17 -5.95
C VAL A 143 11.97 0.02 -6.71
N LYS A 144 11.28 -0.85 -6.00
CA LYS A 144 10.61 -2.04 -6.54
C LYS A 144 9.11 -1.96 -6.26
N ASN A 145 8.34 -2.65 -7.07
CA ASN A 145 6.93 -2.82 -6.81
C ASN A 145 6.72 -3.72 -5.58
N PRO A 146 5.84 -3.34 -4.65
CA PRO A 146 5.55 -4.16 -3.48
C PRO A 146 4.76 -5.42 -3.85
N LEU A 147 5.18 -6.54 -3.28
CA LEU A 147 4.51 -7.83 -3.36
C LEU A 147 4.47 -8.44 -1.95
N ALA A 148 3.31 -8.88 -1.52
CA ALA A 148 3.16 -9.68 -0.32
C ALA A 148 2.44 -11.00 -0.63
N LEU A 149 2.88 -12.07 0.02
CA LEU A 149 2.29 -13.41 -0.05
C LEU A 149 2.20 -13.97 1.36
N GLY A 150 1.09 -14.62 1.72
CA GLY A 150 0.91 -15.08 3.07
C GLY A 150 -0.21 -16.07 3.27
N PHE A 151 -0.44 -16.39 4.53
CA PHE A 151 -1.51 -17.28 4.96
C PHE A 151 -2.34 -16.62 6.05
N GLU A 152 -3.63 -16.86 6.01
CA GLU A 152 -4.58 -16.51 7.06
C GLU A 152 -5.12 -17.76 7.74
N LEU A 153 -5.21 -17.71 9.07
CA LEU A 153 -5.83 -18.69 9.91
C LEU A 153 -7.01 -18.07 10.67
N GLU A 154 -8.23 -18.49 10.34
CA GLU A 154 -9.46 -18.08 11.04
C GLU A 154 -9.71 -18.99 12.24
N THR A 155 -9.81 -18.41 13.44
CA THR A 155 -10.12 -19.12 14.68
C THR A 155 -11.23 -18.37 15.42
N GLY A 156 -12.45 -18.89 15.41
CA GLY A 156 -13.55 -18.48 16.27
C GLY A 156 -13.71 -16.98 16.63
N GLY A 157 -13.44 -16.07 15.70
CA GLY A 157 -13.54 -14.62 15.89
C GLY A 157 -12.23 -13.85 15.74
N HIS A 158 -11.09 -14.51 15.62
CA HIS A 158 -9.81 -13.90 15.28
C HIS A 158 -9.30 -14.42 13.93
N VAL A 159 -8.64 -13.55 13.18
CA VAL A 159 -7.90 -13.90 11.98
C VAL A 159 -6.43 -13.58 12.22
N PHE A 160 -5.60 -14.59 12.11
CA PHE A 160 -4.14 -14.50 12.18
C PHE A 160 -3.61 -14.49 10.75
N SER A 161 -2.90 -13.46 10.38
CA SER A 161 -2.28 -13.35 9.06
C SER A 161 -0.76 -13.37 9.21
N LEU A 162 -0.11 -14.29 8.52
CA LEU A 162 1.35 -14.40 8.42
C LEU A 162 1.71 -14.11 6.97
N PHE A 163 2.60 -13.17 6.73
CA PHE A 163 2.95 -12.80 5.36
C PHE A 163 4.42 -12.48 5.19
N PHE A 164 4.89 -12.67 3.97
CA PHE A 164 6.21 -12.34 3.49
C PHE A 164 6.08 -11.23 2.45
N THR A 165 6.92 -10.21 2.55
CA THR A 165 6.87 -9.06 1.65
C THR A 165 8.24 -8.45 1.44
N ASN A 166 8.45 -7.80 0.29
CA ASN A 166 9.62 -6.94 0.09
C ASN A 166 9.40 -5.51 0.61
N ALA A 167 8.19 -5.15 1.01
CA ALA A 167 7.89 -3.83 1.55
C ALA A 167 8.36 -3.67 2.99
N SER A 168 8.77 -2.46 3.37
CA SER A 168 9.13 -2.11 4.74
C SER A 168 8.05 -1.31 5.46
N GLY A 169 7.14 -0.68 4.70
CA GLY A 169 6.04 0.13 5.22
C GLY A 169 4.80 -0.69 5.48
N LEU A 170 3.99 -0.25 6.45
CA LEU A 170 2.68 -0.85 6.76
C LEU A 170 1.52 -0.07 6.16
N ILE A 171 1.74 1.17 5.77
CA ILE A 171 0.73 2.05 5.19
C ILE A 171 1.06 2.33 3.73
N GLU A 172 0.04 2.52 2.92
CA GLU A 172 0.12 2.69 1.47
C GLU A 172 1.09 3.80 1.07
N ASN A 173 1.07 4.91 1.80
CA ASN A 173 1.96 6.06 1.59
C ASN A 173 3.45 5.68 1.68
N ASN A 174 3.79 4.64 2.45
CA ASN A 174 5.17 4.17 2.60
C ASN A 174 5.47 3.01 1.66
N PHE A 175 4.68 1.94 1.67
CA PHE A 175 5.06 0.74 0.93
C PHE A 175 4.99 0.92 -0.59
N ILE A 176 4.05 1.72 -1.11
CA ILE A 176 3.95 1.99 -2.55
C ILE A 176 5.13 2.82 -3.05
N THR A 177 5.62 3.77 -2.24
CA THR A 177 6.64 4.74 -2.69
C THR A 177 8.07 4.36 -2.32
N GLN A 178 8.29 3.51 -1.32
CA GLN A 178 9.60 3.33 -0.69
C GLN A 178 10.04 1.86 -0.58
N THR A 179 9.41 0.95 -1.30
CA THR A 179 9.86 -0.44 -1.34
C THR A 179 11.15 -0.54 -2.15
N ALA A 180 12.26 -0.77 -1.47
CA ALA A 180 13.59 -0.87 -2.09
C ALA A 180 14.06 -2.32 -2.25
N ASP A 181 13.55 -3.23 -1.43
CA ASP A 181 13.98 -4.62 -1.39
C ASP A 181 13.35 -5.44 -2.52
N SER A 182 14.05 -6.48 -2.94
CA SER A 182 13.69 -7.31 -4.08
C SER A 182 13.48 -8.76 -3.69
N TRP A 183 12.37 -9.35 -4.14
CA TRP A 183 12.09 -10.77 -4.03
C TRP A 183 13.16 -11.62 -4.73
N THR A 184 13.63 -11.19 -5.91
CA THR A 184 14.64 -11.90 -6.67
C THR A 184 16.01 -11.92 -6.01
N LYS A 185 16.29 -11.00 -5.08
CA LYS A 185 17.51 -10.96 -4.28
C LYS A 185 17.35 -11.59 -2.89
N GLY A 186 16.19 -12.21 -2.61
CA GLY A 186 15.91 -12.80 -1.31
C GLY A 186 15.74 -11.79 -0.17
N GLN A 187 15.51 -10.52 -0.48
CA GLN A 187 15.31 -9.44 0.50
C GLN A 187 13.85 -9.40 0.95
N ILE A 188 13.46 -10.40 1.70
CA ILE A 188 12.08 -10.66 2.11
C ILE A 188 11.95 -10.42 3.60
N LYS A 189 10.88 -9.75 3.99
CA LYS A 189 10.51 -9.46 5.38
C LYS A 189 9.33 -10.31 5.78
N PHE A 190 9.33 -10.74 7.02
CA PHE A 190 8.22 -11.41 7.65
C PHE A 190 7.35 -10.39 8.38
N GLY A 191 6.04 -10.50 8.22
CA GLY A 191 5.05 -9.72 8.95
C GLY A 191 3.96 -10.62 9.52
N PHE A 192 3.34 -10.14 10.59
CA PHE A 192 2.21 -10.83 11.15
C PHE A 192 1.16 -9.82 11.64
N CYS A 193 -0.11 -10.17 11.52
CA CYS A 193 -1.24 -9.37 11.98
C CYS A 193 -2.28 -10.25 12.67
N ILE A 194 -2.93 -9.69 13.68
CA ILE A 194 -4.11 -10.29 14.31
C ILE A 194 -5.26 -9.31 14.15
N SER A 195 -6.35 -9.76 13.58
CA SER A 195 -7.58 -8.96 13.46
C SER A 195 -8.77 -9.69 14.10
N ARG A 196 -9.73 -8.90 14.58
CA ARG A 196 -10.97 -9.39 15.14
C ARG A 196 -12.12 -8.51 14.65
N THR A 197 -13.20 -9.14 14.21
CA THR A 197 -14.45 -8.44 13.91
C THR A 197 -15.38 -8.55 15.11
N PHE A 198 -15.84 -7.41 15.60
CA PHE A 198 -16.88 -7.34 16.62
C PHE A 198 -18.22 -7.10 15.90
N ALA A 199 -19.22 -7.94 16.18
CA ALA A 199 -20.60 -7.64 15.84
C ALA A 199 -21.12 -6.65 16.90
N LEU A 200 -21.60 -5.49 16.47
CA LEU A 200 -22.29 -4.49 17.29
C LEU A 200 -23.81 -4.70 17.14
#